data_11ca77587e97ca7410c05376452533d2
#
_entry.id   11ca77587e97ca7410c05376452533d2
#
_cell.length_a   1.000
_cell.length_b   1.000
_cell.length_c   1.000
_cell.angle_alpha   90.00
_cell.angle_beta   90.00
_cell.angle_gamma   90.00
#
_symmetry.space_group_name_H-M   'P 1'
#
loop_
_entity.id
_entity.type
_entity.pdbx_description
1 polymer ?
#
loop_
_entity_poly.entity_id
_entity_poly.type
_entity_poly.pdbx_seq_one_letter_code
_entity_poly.pdbx_strand_id
1 'polypeptide(L)'
;MIRNAKSFAIGLVLLLSFALCYIGMMSPNFGNGRNGLNYADDMFNSFSKGSSNFIKESTKIAQSQNGTNINLTIKASSAADAVKWGKLYTGAGATVTIKDSALTINGDFGRILNSVVTDSESMYNNDGKVVEKRYGYDPREAINNWNNSFKKIDSALKTKSQFKEEAALAKVVQKALEPGYNYYGVEIKKVSDNKSSLAFLLSFYLLYTVWYGFGLYYLFSGLGITVTKPKKKAEV
;
A
#
# COMPACT_ATOMS: atom_id res chain seq x y z
N MET A 1 -39.93 -3.40 -20.66
CA MET A 1 -40.72 -2.50 -21.50
C MET A 1 -40.39 -1.06 -21.08
N ILE A 2 -40.02 -0.19 -22.02
CA ILE A 2 -39.63 1.20 -21.72
C ILE A 2 -40.90 1.97 -21.34
N ARG A 3 -40.94 2.58 -20.14
CA ARG A 3 -42.10 3.38 -19.64
C ARG A 3 -41.99 4.85 -20.03
N ASN A 4 -40.76 5.39 -20.06
CA ASN A 4 -40.50 6.77 -20.50
C ASN A 4 -39.34 6.79 -21.47
N ALA A 5 -39.66 6.85 -22.77
CA ALA A 5 -38.66 6.80 -23.84
C ALA A 5 -37.67 7.97 -23.80
N LYS A 6 -38.10 9.17 -23.38
CA LYS A 6 -37.22 10.34 -23.30
C LYS A 6 -36.16 10.16 -22.20
N SER A 7 -36.57 9.76 -21.00
CA SER A 7 -35.64 9.49 -19.91
C SER A 7 -34.69 8.34 -20.26
N PHE A 8 -35.21 7.26 -20.87
CA PHE A 8 -34.38 6.14 -21.32
C PHE A 8 -33.31 6.57 -22.32
N ALA A 9 -33.70 7.36 -23.33
CA ALA A 9 -32.75 7.87 -24.34
C ALA A 9 -31.68 8.77 -23.73
N ILE A 10 -32.05 9.68 -22.78
CA ILE A 10 -31.08 10.51 -22.06
C ILE A 10 -30.10 9.64 -21.26
N GLY A 11 -30.61 8.67 -20.52
CA GLY A 11 -29.77 7.75 -19.74
C GLY A 11 -28.80 6.96 -20.63
N LEU A 12 -29.30 6.46 -21.76
CA LEU A 12 -28.47 5.72 -22.72
C LEU A 12 -27.35 6.58 -23.32
N VAL A 13 -27.68 7.83 -23.75
CA VAL A 13 -26.68 8.77 -24.27
C VAL A 13 -25.63 9.10 -23.22
N LEU A 14 -26.04 9.37 -21.99
CA LEU A 14 -25.09 9.63 -20.89
C LEU A 14 -24.18 8.43 -20.61
N LEU A 15 -24.70 7.22 -20.58
CA LEU A 15 -23.89 6.03 -20.34
C LEU A 15 -22.98 5.69 -21.51
N LEU A 16 -23.42 5.86 -22.75
CA LEU A 16 -22.57 5.64 -23.92
C LEU A 16 -21.44 6.67 -23.98
N SER A 17 -21.74 7.96 -23.74
CA SER A 17 -20.70 9.00 -23.70
C SER A 17 -19.74 8.80 -22.52
N PHE A 18 -20.22 8.34 -21.37
CA PHE A 18 -19.38 7.92 -20.24
C PHE A 18 -18.47 6.76 -20.63
N ALA A 19 -18.99 5.73 -21.30
CA ALA A 19 -18.20 4.59 -21.75
C ALA A 19 -17.11 4.99 -22.75
N LEU A 20 -17.40 5.91 -23.66
CA LEU A 20 -16.40 6.47 -24.60
C LEU A 20 -15.30 7.24 -23.86
N CYS A 21 -15.67 8.07 -22.88
CA CYS A 21 -14.72 8.77 -22.00
C CYS A 21 -13.84 7.77 -21.23
N TYR A 22 -14.44 6.72 -20.68
CA TYR A 22 -13.73 5.65 -19.97
C TYR A 22 -12.72 4.93 -20.86
N ILE A 23 -13.11 4.55 -22.09
CA ILE A 23 -12.20 3.93 -23.07
C ILE A 23 -11.04 4.88 -23.41
N GLY A 24 -11.32 6.18 -23.60
CA GLY A 24 -10.28 7.18 -23.80
C GLY A 24 -9.31 7.29 -22.63
N MET A 25 -9.83 7.27 -21.40
CA MET A 25 -9.02 7.31 -20.18
C MET A 25 -8.19 6.03 -20.00
N MET A 26 -8.70 4.88 -20.43
CA MET A 26 -7.97 3.61 -20.39
C MET A 26 -6.97 3.42 -21.52
N SER A 27 -6.97 4.33 -22.50
CA SER A 27 -5.98 4.27 -23.59
C SER A 27 -4.58 4.69 -23.10
N PRO A 28 -3.49 4.19 -23.70
CA PRO A 28 -2.11 4.45 -23.28
C PRO A 28 -1.58 5.83 -23.73
N ASN A 29 -2.40 6.88 -23.64
CA ASN A 29 -2.13 8.22 -24.19
C ASN A 29 -1.68 9.25 -23.14
N PHE A 30 -1.46 8.84 -21.89
CA PHE A 30 -1.13 9.75 -20.76
C PHE A 30 0.38 9.81 -20.44
N GLY A 31 1.22 9.62 -21.47
CA GLY A 31 2.67 9.64 -21.34
C GLY A 31 3.28 8.29 -20.94
N ASN A 32 4.41 7.96 -21.55
CA ASN A 32 5.14 6.71 -21.32
C ASN A 32 4.30 5.42 -21.43
N GLY A 33 3.29 5.40 -22.30
CA GLY A 33 2.38 4.26 -22.48
C GLY A 33 1.42 4.03 -21.30
N ARG A 34 1.26 5.00 -20.39
CA ARG A 34 0.33 4.94 -19.25
C ARG A 34 -1.09 5.29 -19.67
N ASN A 35 -2.06 4.70 -19.00
CA ASN A 35 -3.43 5.15 -19.06
C ASN A 35 -3.71 6.25 -18.03
N GLY A 36 -4.89 6.88 -18.10
CA GLY A 36 -5.27 7.98 -17.21
C GLY A 36 -5.35 7.61 -15.73
N LEU A 37 -5.72 6.37 -15.40
CA LEU A 37 -5.74 5.89 -14.02
C LEU A 37 -4.31 5.76 -13.47
N ASN A 38 -3.40 5.15 -14.21
CA ASN A 38 -2.01 5.04 -13.81
C ASN A 38 -1.36 6.42 -13.64
N TYR A 39 -1.68 7.38 -14.53
CA TYR A 39 -1.20 8.75 -14.41
C TYR A 39 -1.71 9.44 -13.14
N ALA A 40 -2.99 9.28 -12.83
CA ALA A 40 -3.59 9.82 -11.61
C ALA A 40 -3.00 9.17 -10.36
N ASP A 41 -2.86 7.84 -10.34
CA ASP A 41 -2.27 7.09 -9.24
C ASP A 41 -0.83 7.53 -8.96
N ASP A 42 0.01 7.62 -9.98
CA ASP A 42 1.39 8.10 -9.87
C ASP A 42 1.46 9.52 -9.29
N MET A 43 0.53 10.39 -9.69
CA MET A 43 0.48 11.76 -9.19
C MET A 43 0.08 11.81 -7.72
N PHE A 44 -0.98 11.09 -7.32
CA PHE A 44 -1.40 11.01 -5.92
C PHE A 44 -0.33 10.35 -5.05
N ASN A 45 0.32 9.30 -5.53
CA ASN A 45 1.44 8.66 -4.83
C ASN A 45 2.62 9.62 -4.66
N SER A 46 2.92 10.45 -5.68
CA SER A 46 3.97 11.48 -5.60
C SER A 46 3.68 12.54 -4.54
N PHE A 47 2.42 12.96 -4.40
CA PHE A 47 1.99 13.89 -3.35
C PHE A 47 2.00 13.24 -1.96
N SER A 48 1.49 12.02 -1.86
CA SER A 48 1.38 11.27 -0.61
C SER A 48 2.76 10.93 -0.05
N LYS A 49 3.73 10.60 -0.91
CA LYS A 49 5.10 10.28 -0.49
C LYS A 49 5.69 11.39 0.36
N GLY A 50 5.53 12.66 -0.03
CA GLY A 50 6.09 13.81 0.70
C GLY A 50 5.56 13.96 2.13
N SER A 51 4.33 13.50 2.40
CA SER A 51 3.67 13.56 3.71
C SER A 51 3.78 12.26 4.53
N SER A 52 4.30 11.19 3.94
CA SER A 52 4.35 9.84 4.54
C SER A 52 5.75 9.46 5.07
N ASN A 53 6.59 10.44 5.37
CA ASN A 53 7.92 10.20 5.90
C ASN A 53 7.89 10.13 7.44
N PHE A 54 7.78 8.93 7.98
CA PHE A 54 7.80 8.66 9.41
C PHE A 54 9.09 7.95 9.88
N ILE A 55 10.17 8.02 9.09
CA ILE A 55 11.44 7.35 9.40
C ILE A 55 12.00 7.77 10.76
N LYS A 56 12.02 9.08 11.06
CA LYS A 56 12.50 9.59 12.36
C LYS A 56 11.72 9.01 13.54
N GLU A 57 10.41 8.88 13.39
CA GLU A 57 9.57 8.30 14.45
C GLU A 57 9.82 6.79 14.58
N SER A 58 9.93 6.09 13.45
CA SER A 58 10.24 4.65 13.41
C SER A 58 11.61 4.35 14.03
N THR A 59 12.61 5.20 13.80
CA THR A 59 13.93 5.10 14.42
C THR A 59 13.83 5.19 15.95
N LYS A 60 13.04 6.13 16.49
CA LYS A 60 12.83 6.23 17.94
C LYS A 60 12.15 4.99 18.51
N ILE A 61 11.18 4.43 17.78
CA ILE A 61 10.51 3.19 18.17
C ILE A 61 11.52 2.04 18.20
N ALA A 62 12.34 1.87 17.16
CA ALA A 62 13.39 0.87 17.12
C ALA A 62 14.38 1.02 18.28
N GLN A 63 14.85 2.24 18.51
CA GLN A 63 15.78 2.54 19.60
C GLN A 63 15.19 2.24 21.00
N SER A 64 13.88 2.43 21.19
CA SER A 64 13.23 2.09 22.48
C SER A 64 13.24 0.58 22.79
N GLN A 65 13.55 -0.25 21.81
CA GLN A 65 13.67 -1.70 21.93
C GLN A 65 15.14 -2.18 22.07
N ASN A 66 16.10 -1.27 22.08
CA ASN A 66 17.51 -1.63 22.27
C ASN A 66 17.72 -2.34 23.63
N GLY A 67 18.50 -3.41 23.62
CA GLY A 67 18.72 -4.26 24.78
C GLY A 67 17.61 -5.30 25.01
N THR A 68 16.51 -5.27 24.26
CA THR A 68 15.47 -6.30 24.33
C THR A 68 15.90 -7.49 23.47
N ASN A 69 16.29 -8.60 24.10
CA ASN A 69 16.66 -9.81 23.39
C ASN A 69 15.44 -10.63 23.02
N ILE A 70 15.36 -11.04 21.76
CA ILE A 70 14.39 -12.02 21.28
C ILE A 70 15.07 -13.34 20.93
N ASN A 71 14.39 -14.44 21.23
CA ASN A 71 14.75 -15.78 20.76
C ASN A 71 13.47 -16.43 20.24
N LEU A 72 13.33 -16.44 18.92
CA LEU A 72 12.12 -16.84 18.24
C LEU A 72 12.45 -17.83 17.10
N THR A 73 11.61 -18.83 16.92
CA THR A 73 11.67 -19.69 15.74
C THR A 73 10.47 -19.39 14.85
N ILE A 74 10.74 -19.05 13.62
CA ILE A 74 9.74 -18.77 12.57
C ILE A 74 9.93 -19.73 11.40
N LYS A 75 8.87 -19.92 10.61
CA LYS A 75 8.91 -20.79 9.43
C LYS A 75 8.68 -20.00 8.17
N ALA A 76 9.64 -20.04 7.25
CA ALA A 76 9.53 -19.51 5.90
C ALA A 76 8.69 -20.44 4.99
N SER A 77 8.29 -19.92 3.83
CA SER A 77 7.49 -20.70 2.86
C SER A 77 8.32 -21.80 2.19
N SER A 78 9.64 -21.59 2.06
CA SER A 78 10.58 -22.57 1.48
C SER A 78 11.94 -22.49 2.17
N ALA A 79 12.79 -23.48 1.93
CA ALA A 79 14.18 -23.45 2.38
C ALA A 79 14.98 -22.29 1.71
N ALA A 80 14.67 -21.96 0.46
CA ALA A 80 15.27 -20.83 -0.24
C ALA A 80 14.90 -19.50 0.41
N ASP A 81 13.64 -19.31 0.80
CA ASP A 81 13.19 -18.11 1.54
C ASP A 81 13.86 -18.05 2.92
N ALA A 82 14.02 -19.20 3.59
CA ALA A 82 14.70 -19.26 4.88
C ALA A 82 16.14 -18.73 4.78
N VAL A 83 16.86 -19.08 3.73
CA VAL A 83 18.23 -18.56 3.49
C VAL A 83 18.21 -17.04 3.25
N LYS A 84 17.27 -16.53 2.44
CA LYS A 84 17.12 -15.08 2.19
C LYS A 84 16.78 -14.33 3.46
N TRP A 85 15.81 -14.82 4.25
CA TRP A 85 15.47 -14.24 5.54
C TRP A 85 16.66 -14.29 6.52
N GLY A 86 17.41 -15.40 6.53
CA GLY A 86 18.62 -15.52 7.35
C GLY A 86 19.62 -14.40 7.10
N LYS A 87 19.84 -14.03 5.82
CA LYS A 87 20.71 -12.90 5.46
C LYS A 87 20.24 -11.58 6.07
N LEU A 88 18.91 -11.33 6.10
CA LEU A 88 18.35 -10.11 6.68
C LEU A 88 18.69 -9.99 8.18
N TYR A 89 18.40 -11.03 8.95
CA TYR A 89 18.64 -11.04 10.39
C TYR A 89 20.11 -11.07 10.75
N THR A 90 20.93 -11.82 9.99
CA THR A 90 22.41 -11.80 10.19
C THR A 90 22.96 -10.40 9.86
N GLY A 91 22.49 -9.76 8.80
CA GLY A 91 22.85 -8.38 8.47
C GLY A 91 22.43 -7.37 9.56
N ALA A 92 21.38 -7.67 10.31
CA ALA A 92 20.93 -6.90 11.48
C ALA A 92 21.70 -7.22 12.79
N GLY A 93 22.69 -8.13 12.72
CA GLY A 93 23.52 -8.52 13.86
C GLY A 93 22.89 -9.58 14.77
N ALA A 94 21.87 -10.30 14.31
CA ALA A 94 21.31 -11.44 15.01
C ALA A 94 22.05 -12.73 14.67
N THR A 95 22.09 -13.68 15.61
CA THR A 95 22.50 -15.06 15.34
C THR A 95 21.32 -15.84 14.78
N VAL A 96 21.55 -16.48 13.63
CA VAL A 96 20.50 -17.23 12.92
C VAL A 96 20.93 -18.67 12.73
N THR A 97 20.06 -19.60 13.11
CA THR A 97 20.19 -21.02 12.79
C THR A 97 19.06 -21.43 11.87
N ILE A 98 19.41 -22.03 10.73
CA ILE A 98 18.44 -22.49 9.72
C ILE A 98 18.41 -24.00 9.70
N LYS A 99 17.21 -24.58 9.80
CA LYS A 99 16.95 -26.00 9.61
C LYS A 99 15.77 -26.14 8.65
N ASP A 100 16.03 -26.58 7.43
CA ASP A 100 15.05 -26.61 6.35
C ASP A 100 14.43 -25.24 6.09
N SER A 101 13.13 -25.09 6.33
CA SER A 101 12.41 -23.82 6.21
C SER A 101 12.25 -23.06 7.55
N ALA A 102 12.75 -23.63 8.66
CA ALA A 102 12.66 -23.00 9.97
C ALA A 102 13.91 -22.16 10.28
N LEU A 103 13.71 -20.97 10.81
CA LEU A 103 14.76 -20.06 11.27
C LEU A 103 14.60 -19.83 12.75
N THR A 104 15.64 -20.10 13.53
CA THR A 104 15.76 -19.63 14.92
C THR A 104 16.58 -18.35 14.91
N ILE A 105 16.01 -17.27 15.39
CA ILE A 105 16.58 -15.92 15.41
C ILE A 105 16.84 -15.55 16.88
N ASN A 106 18.09 -15.24 17.21
CA ASN A 106 18.47 -14.79 18.53
C ASN A 106 19.26 -13.48 18.41
N GLY A 107 18.77 -12.40 19.00
CA GLY A 107 19.41 -11.10 18.90
C GLY A 107 18.66 -9.96 19.55
N ASP A 108 19.28 -8.77 19.51
CA ASP A 108 18.70 -7.52 19.99
C ASP A 108 17.60 -7.05 19.04
N PHE A 109 16.39 -6.95 19.57
CA PHE A 109 15.21 -6.59 18.79
C PHE A 109 15.27 -5.15 18.26
N GLY A 110 15.81 -4.24 19.03
CA GLY A 110 16.01 -2.85 18.61
C GLY A 110 16.95 -2.76 17.41
N ARG A 111 18.04 -3.54 17.38
CA ARG A 111 18.95 -3.61 16.23
C ARG A 111 18.25 -4.17 14.98
N ILE A 112 17.45 -5.21 15.15
CA ILE A 112 16.67 -5.79 14.04
C ILE A 112 15.71 -4.74 13.47
N LEU A 113 14.92 -4.08 14.31
CA LEU A 113 13.99 -3.03 13.88
C LEU A 113 14.73 -1.85 13.23
N ASN A 114 15.89 -1.45 13.76
CA ASN A 114 16.67 -0.35 13.21
C ASN A 114 17.24 -0.69 11.82
N SER A 115 17.63 -1.94 11.56
CA SER A 115 18.05 -2.40 10.23
C SER A 115 16.91 -2.30 9.22
N VAL A 116 15.69 -2.69 9.62
CA VAL A 116 14.50 -2.54 8.78
C VAL A 116 14.19 -1.08 8.48
N VAL A 117 14.28 -0.20 9.48
CA VAL A 117 14.06 1.25 9.29
C VAL A 117 15.08 1.81 8.29
N THR A 118 16.36 1.42 8.41
CA THR A 118 17.44 1.86 7.51
C THR A 118 17.23 1.37 6.09
N ASP A 119 16.83 0.10 5.91
CA ASP A 119 16.51 -0.44 4.58
C ASP A 119 15.30 0.26 3.97
N SER A 120 14.26 0.48 4.79
CA SER A 120 13.05 1.19 4.37
C SER A 120 13.32 2.63 3.98
N GLU A 121 14.21 3.33 4.69
CA GLU A 121 14.65 4.68 4.36
C GLU A 121 15.38 4.70 3.01
N SER A 122 16.29 3.75 2.76
CA SER A 122 16.97 3.62 1.48
C SER A 122 15.97 3.42 0.33
N MET A 123 14.99 2.55 0.51
CA MET A 123 13.93 2.34 -0.49
C MET A 123 13.06 3.57 -0.68
N TYR A 124 12.64 4.22 0.41
CA TYR A 124 11.86 5.45 0.37
C TYR A 124 12.58 6.57 -0.40
N ASN A 125 13.89 6.66 -0.27
CA ASN A 125 14.74 7.61 -0.97
C ASN A 125 15.15 7.15 -2.39
N ASN A 126 14.56 6.06 -2.90
CA ASN A 126 14.84 5.46 -4.21
C ASN A 126 16.29 4.93 -4.36
N ASP A 127 16.98 4.67 -3.26
CA ASP A 127 18.33 4.10 -3.22
C ASP A 127 18.33 2.59 -2.91
N GLY A 128 17.60 1.84 -3.72
CA GLY A 128 17.50 0.38 -3.57
C GLY A 128 18.84 -0.34 -3.76
N LYS A 129 19.83 0.27 -4.44
CA LYS A 129 21.16 -0.31 -4.63
C LYS A 129 21.89 -0.56 -3.31
N VAL A 130 21.64 0.24 -2.28
CA VAL A 130 22.21 0.04 -0.94
C VAL A 130 21.68 -1.26 -0.33
N VAL A 131 20.38 -1.53 -0.48
CA VAL A 131 19.75 -2.75 0.03
C VAL A 131 20.20 -3.98 -0.76
N GLU A 132 20.26 -3.87 -2.09
CA GLU A 132 20.78 -4.92 -2.99
C GLU A 132 22.21 -5.29 -2.62
N LYS A 133 23.10 -4.30 -2.45
CA LYS A 133 24.50 -4.53 -2.06
C LYS A 133 24.62 -5.22 -0.69
N ARG A 134 23.73 -4.90 0.25
CA ARG A 134 23.74 -5.48 1.61
C ARG A 134 23.36 -6.95 1.62
N TYR A 135 22.38 -7.36 0.83
CA TYR A 135 21.83 -8.72 0.88
C TYR A 135 22.15 -9.58 -0.34
N GLY A 136 22.58 -8.98 -1.46
CA GLY A 136 22.98 -9.67 -2.67
C GLY A 136 21.81 -10.18 -3.52
N TYR A 137 20.62 -9.54 -3.41
CA TYR A 137 19.44 -9.84 -4.23
C TYR A 137 18.52 -8.61 -4.33
N ASP A 138 17.48 -8.70 -5.17
CA ASP A 138 16.57 -7.59 -5.50
C ASP A 138 16.07 -6.85 -4.25
N PRO A 139 16.12 -5.50 -4.22
CA PRO A 139 15.77 -4.71 -3.06
C PRO A 139 14.27 -4.77 -2.72
N ARG A 140 13.38 -4.86 -3.71
CA ARG A 140 11.94 -5.05 -3.45
C ARG A 140 11.67 -6.40 -2.80
N GLU A 141 12.39 -7.44 -3.25
CA GLU A 141 12.32 -8.76 -2.65
C GLU A 141 12.83 -8.73 -1.19
N ALA A 142 13.90 -7.99 -0.91
CA ALA A 142 14.44 -7.87 0.46
C ALA A 142 13.40 -7.24 1.41
N ILE A 143 12.77 -6.14 1.00
CA ILE A 143 11.72 -5.48 1.79
C ILE A 143 10.50 -6.38 1.96
N ASN A 144 10.09 -7.09 0.91
CA ASN A 144 8.98 -8.05 1.00
C ASN A 144 9.32 -9.22 1.95
N ASN A 145 10.56 -9.68 1.95
CA ASN A 145 11.04 -10.72 2.87
C ASN A 145 11.05 -10.23 4.33
N TRP A 146 11.42 -8.96 4.58
CA TRP A 146 11.24 -8.35 5.90
C TRP A 146 9.76 -8.41 6.33
N ASN A 147 8.84 -7.97 5.47
CA ASN A 147 7.41 -7.96 5.77
C ASN A 147 6.87 -9.38 6.04
N ASN A 148 7.21 -10.35 5.20
CA ASN A 148 6.73 -11.72 5.35
C ASN A 148 7.28 -12.40 6.61
N SER A 149 8.56 -12.18 6.93
CA SER A 149 9.17 -12.68 8.15
C SER A 149 8.59 -12.00 9.40
N PHE A 150 8.31 -10.70 9.35
CA PHE A 150 7.71 -9.93 10.44
C PHE A 150 6.29 -10.39 10.76
N LYS A 151 5.49 -10.79 9.78
CA LYS A 151 4.19 -11.44 10.02
C LYS A 151 4.32 -12.72 10.85
N LYS A 152 5.42 -13.47 10.67
CA LYS A 152 5.68 -14.68 11.48
C LYS A 152 6.21 -14.33 12.87
N ILE A 153 7.06 -13.30 12.98
CA ILE A 153 7.53 -12.78 14.28
C ILE A 153 6.36 -12.22 15.08
N ASP A 154 5.46 -11.44 14.48
CA ASP A 154 4.25 -10.93 15.12
C ASP A 154 3.45 -12.05 15.79
N SER A 155 3.18 -13.12 15.03
CA SER A 155 2.47 -14.28 15.55
C SER A 155 3.23 -14.97 16.70
N ALA A 156 4.56 -15.07 16.59
CA ALA A 156 5.40 -15.69 17.63
C ALA A 156 5.47 -14.84 18.89
N LEU A 157 5.53 -13.50 18.77
CA LEU A 157 5.49 -12.56 19.88
C LEU A 157 4.16 -12.63 20.64
N LYS A 158 3.04 -12.66 19.91
CA LYS A 158 1.69 -12.84 20.48
C LYS A 158 1.57 -14.15 21.27
N THR A 159 2.08 -15.25 20.72
CA THR A 159 2.09 -16.55 21.40
C THR A 159 2.90 -16.50 22.72
N LYS A 160 3.96 -15.71 22.77
CA LYS A 160 4.78 -15.50 23.96
C LYS A 160 4.29 -14.38 24.88
N SER A 161 3.14 -13.78 24.60
CA SER A 161 2.58 -12.62 25.32
C SER A 161 3.53 -11.40 25.38
N GLN A 162 4.41 -11.25 24.38
CA GLN A 162 5.34 -10.13 24.21
C GLN A 162 4.66 -8.98 23.45
N PHE A 163 3.57 -8.45 24.01
CA PHE A 163 2.72 -7.43 23.34
C PHE A 163 3.40 -6.08 23.15
N LYS A 164 4.39 -5.74 23.97
CA LYS A 164 5.15 -4.49 23.83
C LYS A 164 6.04 -4.53 22.59
N GLU A 165 6.72 -5.64 22.39
CA GLU A 165 7.55 -5.91 21.22
C GLU A 165 6.70 -6.01 19.96
N GLU A 166 5.56 -6.68 20.04
CA GLU A 166 4.60 -6.78 18.94
C GLU A 166 4.10 -5.39 18.51
N ALA A 167 3.69 -4.54 19.44
CA ALA A 167 3.23 -3.19 19.15
C ALA A 167 4.33 -2.32 18.50
N ALA A 168 5.59 -2.48 18.92
CA ALA A 168 6.72 -1.80 18.30
C ALA A 168 6.97 -2.29 16.87
N LEU A 169 6.91 -3.61 16.65
CA LEU A 169 7.00 -4.24 15.32
C LEU A 169 5.93 -3.67 14.38
N ALA A 170 4.67 -3.71 14.80
CA ALA A 170 3.54 -3.25 14.01
C ALA A 170 3.68 -1.79 13.58
N LYS A 171 4.13 -0.92 14.50
CA LYS A 171 4.39 0.49 14.20
C LYS A 171 5.53 0.68 13.19
N VAL A 172 6.64 -0.07 13.31
CA VAL A 172 7.75 0.00 12.35
C VAL A 172 7.32 -0.50 10.98
N VAL A 173 6.53 -1.58 10.92
CA VAL A 173 5.95 -2.07 9.65
C VAL A 173 5.12 -0.98 9.00
N GLN A 174 4.14 -0.43 9.72
CA GLN A 174 3.20 0.56 9.20
C GLN A 174 3.88 1.88 8.79
N LYS A 175 4.86 2.34 9.57
CA LYS A 175 5.44 3.68 9.44
C LYS A 175 6.74 3.75 8.65
N ALA A 176 7.45 2.63 8.50
CA ALA A 176 8.69 2.58 7.73
C ALA A 176 8.63 1.54 6.60
N LEU A 177 8.35 0.28 6.93
CA LEU A 177 8.47 -0.82 5.98
C LEU A 177 7.49 -0.70 4.81
N GLU A 178 6.20 -0.49 5.09
CA GLU A 178 5.16 -0.32 4.06
C GLU A 178 5.40 0.93 3.20
N PRO A 179 5.67 2.13 3.76
CA PRO A 179 6.02 3.29 2.94
C PRO A 179 7.28 3.09 2.10
N GLY A 180 8.33 2.46 2.66
CA GLY A 180 9.55 2.13 1.92
C GLY A 180 9.28 1.26 0.70
N TYR A 181 8.42 0.25 0.84
CA TYR A 181 8.01 -0.62 -0.27
C TYR A 181 7.11 0.09 -1.28
N ASN A 182 6.04 0.76 -0.80
CA ASN A 182 5.01 1.33 -1.65
C ASN A 182 5.49 2.54 -2.45
N TYR A 183 6.40 3.33 -1.89
CA TYR A 183 6.90 4.54 -2.53
C TYR A 183 8.25 4.36 -3.22
N TYR A 184 8.79 3.16 -3.28
CA TYR A 184 10.03 2.91 -4.03
C TYR A 184 9.83 3.11 -5.54
N GLY A 185 10.65 3.98 -6.12
CA GLY A 185 10.56 4.38 -7.53
C GLY A 185 9.62 5.57 -7.78
N VAL A 186 8.91 6.04 -6.75
CA VAL A 186 8.05 7.23 -6.84
C VAL A 186 8.90 8.48 -6.50
N GLU A 187 8.77 9.55 -7.30
CA GLU A 187 9.38 10.85 -7.02
C GLU A 187 8.43 11.73 -6.22
N ILE A 188 8.98 12.49 -5.27
CA ILE A 188 8.19 13.43 -4.46
C ILE A 188 7.82 14.66 -5.31
N LYS A 189 6.53 14.98 -5.39
CA LYS A 189 6.02 16.21 -5.98
C LYS A 189 5.35 17.06 -4.92
N LYS A 190 5.62 18.38 -4.93
CA LYS A 190 4.94 19.31 -4.05
C LYS A 190 3.57 19.66 -4.62
N VAL A 191 2.55 19.60 -3.78
CA VAL A 191 1.18 20.00 -4.15
C VAL A 191 1.15 21.46 -4.59
N SER A 192 1.97 22.34 -3.95
CA SER A 192 2.08 23.76 -4.31
C SER A 192 2.40 24.01 -5.79
N ASP A 193 3.23 23.15 -6.36
CA ASP A 193 3.75 23.31 -7.73
C ASP A 193 2.86 22.60 -8.76
N ASN A 194 1.88 21.81 -8.31
CA ASN A 194 1.00 20.99 -9.13
C ASN A 194 -0.49 21.23 -8.86
N LYS A 195 -0.86 22.40 -8.32
CA LYS A 195 -2.25 22.72 -7.90
C LYS A 195 -3.26 22.56 -9.04
N SER A 196 -2.92 22.97 -10.25
CA SER A 196 -3.81 22.86 -11.40
C SER A 196 -4.08 21.42 -11.79
N SER A 197 -3.06 20.57 -11.79
CA SER A 197 -3.21 19.15 -12.07
C SER A 197 -4.03 18.42 -11.00
N LEU A 198 -3.80 18.76 -9.72
CA LEU A 198 -4.59 18.20 -8.62
C LEU A 198 -6.06 18.65 -8.72
N ALA A 199 -6.29 19.96 -8.95
CA ALA A 199 -7.65 20.51 -9.12
C ALA A 199 -8.36 19.84 -10.31
N PHE A 200 -7.66 19.64 -11.43
CA PHE A 200 -8.20 18.95 -12.60
C PHE A 200 -8.61 17.51 -12.26
N LEU A 201 -7.73 16.72 -11.62
CA LEU A 201 -8.02 15.34 -11.26
C LEU A 201 -9.22 15.21 -10.31
N LEU A 202 -9.28 16.08 -9.28
CA LEU A 202 -10.38 16.07 -8.33
C LEU A 202 -11.70 16.49 -8.98
N SER A 203 -11.67 17.54 -9.83
CA SER A 203 -12.85 18.00 -10.58
C SER A 203 -13.31 16.93 -11.57
N PHE A 204 -12.38 16.30 -12.28
CA PHE A 204 -12.70 15.20 -13.19
C PHE A 204 -13.34 14.03 -12.45
N TYR A 205 -12.81 13.62 -11.30
CA TYR A 205 -13.38 12.56 -10.47
C TYR A 205 -14.83 12.87 -10.06
N LEU A 206 -15.07 14.11 -9.61
CA LEU A 206 -16.42 14.54 -9.23
C LEU A 206 -17.38 14.51 -10.42
N LEU A 207 -17.00 15.13 -11.53
CA LEU A 207 -17.81 15.19 -12.76
C LEU A 207 -18.10 13.78 -13.30
N TYR A 208 -17.09 12.94 -13.35
CA TYR A 208 -17.18 11.56 -13.81
C TYR A 208 -18.18 10.75 -12.95
N THR A 209 -18.12 10.89 -11.62
CA THR A 209 -19.01 10.20 -10.70
C THR A 209 -20.48 10.66 -10.87
N VAL A 210 -20.67 11.97 -10.96
CA VAL A 210 -22.01 12.57 -11.16
C VAL A 210 -22.58 12.18 -12.52
N TRP A 211 -21.78 12.21 -13.56
CA TRP A 211 -22.17 11.81 -14.92
C TRP A 211 -22.70 10.38 -14.97
N TYR A 212 -21.92 9.42 -14.44
CA TYR A 212 -22.35 8.03 -14.32
C TYR A 212 -23.66 7.89 -13.51
N GLY A 213 -23.75 8.57 -12.37
CA GLY A 213 -24.92 8.55 -11.52
C GLY A 213 -26.19 9.05 -12.22
N PHE A 214 -26.11 10.15 -12.96
CA PHE A 214 -27.23 10.64 -13.78
C PHE A 214 -27.56 9.69 -14.93
N GLY A 215 -26.56 9.08 -15.56
CA GLY A 215 -26.78 8.06 -16.60
C GLY A 215 -27.65 6.92 -16.09
N LEU A 216 -27.32 6.36 -14.94
CA LEU A 216 -28.09 5.30 -14.28
C LEU A 216 -29.48 5.78 -13.84
N TYR A 217 -29.56 6.97 -13.24
CA TYR A 217 -30.83 7.54 -12.78
C TYR A 217 -31.84 7.66 -13.93
N TYR A 218 -31.43 8.28 -15.06
CA TYR A 218 -32.30 8.44 -16.21
C TYR A 218 -32.64 7.11 -16.89
N LEU A 219 -31.69 6.17 -16.94
CA LEU A 219 -31.94 4.84 -17.51
C LEU A 219 -33.00 4.09 -16.69
N PHE A 220 -32.84 4.01 -15.36
CA PHE A 220 -33.79 3.33 -14.49
C PHE A 220 -35.16 4.01 -14.46
N SER A 221 -35.19 5.34 -14.43
CA SER A 221 -36.44 6.12 -14.55
C SER A 221 -37.17 5.81 -15.87
N GLY A 222 -36.41 5.67 -16.97
CA GLY A 222 -36.96 5.31 -18.27
C GLY A 222 -37.56 3.90 -18.32
N LEU A 223 -36.99 2.96 -17.57
CA LEU A 223 -37.50 1.60 -17.38
C LEU A 223 -38.66 1.54 -16.36
N GLY A 224 -38.95 2.65 -15.66
CA GLY A 224 -39.99 2.70 -14.61
C GLY A 224 -39.55 2.05 -13.30
N ILE A 225 -38.24 1.91 -13.09
CA ILE A 225 -37.67 1.47 -11.83
C ILE A 225 -37.50 2.70 -10.94
N THR A 226 -38.27 2.78 -9.85
CA THR A 226 -38.17 3.86 -8.87
C THR A 226 -37.47 3.34 -7.61
N VAL A 227 -36.38 4.03 -7.19
CA VAL A 227 -35.73 3.77 -5.93
C VAL A 227 -36.50 4.57 -4.85
N THR A 228 -37.37 3.90 -4.11
CA THR A 228 -38.06 4.49 -2.96
C THR A 228 -37.30 4.19 -1.67
N LYS A 229 -37.15 5.20 -0.79
CA LYS A 229 -36.64 4.95 0.58
C LYS A 229 -37.51 3.89 1.26
N PRO A 230 -36.90 2.88 1.92
CA PRO A 230 -37.70 1.93 2.68
C PRO A 230 -38.54 2.70 3.73
N LYS A 231 -39.85 2.44 3.78
CA LYS A 231 -40.70 2.96 4.85
C LYS A 231 -40.12 2.42 6.17
N LYS A 232 -39.78 3.34 7.10
CA LYS A 232 -39.51 2.93 8.49
C LYS A 232 -40.71 2.14 8.98
N LYS A 233 -40.55 0.86 9.34
CA LYS A 233 -41.57 0.16 10.09
C LYS A 233 -41.74 0.92 11.39
N ALA A 234 -42.97 1.40 11.64
CA ALA A 234 -43.35 1.90 12.96
C ALA A 234 -43.17 0.69 13.91
N GLU A 235 -42.28 0.84 14.87
CA GLU A 235 -42.23 -0.09 15.99
C GLU A 235 -43.56 0.10 16.77
N VAL A 236 -44.32 -0.99 16.83
CA VAL A 236 -45.53 -1.09 17.65
C VAL A 236 -45.12 -1.50 19.05
#